data_7b024a9670e16f76a8ed34114de20f19
#
_entry.id   7b024a9670e16f76a8ed34114de20f19
#
_cell.length_a   1.000
_cell.length_b   1.000
_cell.length_c   1.000
_cell.angle_alpha   90.00
_cell.angle_beta   90.00
_cell.angle_gamma   90.00
#
_symmetry.space_group_name_H-M   'P 1'
#
loop_
_entity.id
_entity.type
_entity.pdbx_description
1 polymer ?
#
loop_
_entity_poly.entity_id
_entity_poly.type
_entity_poly.pdbx_seq_one_letter_code
_entity_poly.pdbx_strand_id
1 'polypeptide(L)'
;MKKSLKTEITKEKILNAAVEEFGTHGYEGATVNQICQKHNISKGLIYHNFENKDELYVCCVDEAVTEFISYMQEYEFTSDFKFYMQKRCAFFEIHPYYSHLIFSFILSDDEKFSQKVKEIKNRFDVFNRNIYMRVIDRLTLRSGVSREDALQYYTLLQNMLNSYLSMDNKSDKGFASLIDSHEKSLEKILDFILYGIAKEND
;
A
#
# COMPACT_ATOMS: atom_id res chain seq x y z
N MET A 1 -3.16 -29.72 -18.17
CA MET A 1 -2.65 -29.63 -16.78
C MET A 1 -1.16 -29.27 -16.69
N LYS A 2 -0.19 -30.03 -17.25
CA LYS A 2 1.26 -29.70 -17.14
C LYS A 2 1.71 -28.39 -17.80
N LYS A 3 1.09 -27.93 -18.90
CA LYS A 3 1.50 -26.71 -19.63
C LYS A 3 1.05 -25.44 -18.88
N SER A 4 -0.14 -25.41 -18.29
CA SER A 4 -0.65 -24.29 -17.50
C SER A 4 0.18 -24.07 -16.22
N LEU A 5 0.50 -25.12 -15.49
CA LEU A 5 1.34 -25.07 -14.29
C LEU A 5 2.74 -24.50 -14.59
N LYS A 6 3.36 -24.92 -15.72
CA LYS A 6 4.67 -24.40 -16.12
C LYS A 6 4.63 -22.92 -16.48
N THR A 7 3.53 -22.45 -17.06
CA THR A 7 3.32 -21.04 -17.38
C THR A 7 3.13 -20.21 -16.11
N GLU A 8 2.37 -20.70 -15.13
CA GLU A 8 2.19 -20.04 -13.84
C GLU A 8 3.49 -19.88 -13.06
N ILE A 9 4.28 -20.94 -12.92
CA ILE A 9 5.60 -20.91 -12.27
C ILE A 9 6.53 -19.90 -12.98
N THR A 10 6.47 -19.82 -14.31
CA THR A 10 7.27 -18.87 -15.08
C THR A 10 6.82 -17.42 -14.81
N LYS A 11 5.52 -17.18 -14.78
CA LYS A 11 4.95 -15.86 -14.51
C LYS A 11 5.30 -15.38 -13.11
N GLU A 12 5.17 -16.25 -12.12
CA GLU A 12 5.56 -15.99 -10.74
C GLU A 12 7.06 -15.63 -10.62
N LYS A 13 7.94 -16.39 -11.29
CA LYS A 13 9.39 -16.09 -11.31
C LYS A 13 9.67 -14.70 -11.90
N ILE A 14 8.99 -14.30 -12.97
CA ILE A 14 9.14 -12.98 -13.58
C ILE A 14 8.62 -11.90 -12.62
N LEU A 15 7.48 -12.15 -12.00
CA LEU A 15 6.85 -11.20 -11.08
C LEU A 15 7.75 -10.94 -9.85
N ASN A 16 8.29 -11.98 -9.22
CA ASN A 16 9.22 -11.86 -8.09
C ASN A 16 10.47 -11.04 -8.45
N ALA A 17 11.05 -11.30 -9.64
CA ALA A 17 12.18 -10.53 -10.14
C ALA A 17 11.82 -9.05 -10.39
N ALA A 18 10.63 -8.79 -10.90
CA ALA A 18 10.14 -7.44 -11.16
C ALA A 18 9.80 -6.69 -9.87
N VAL A 19 9.23 -7.37 -8.87
CA VAL A 19 8.96 -6.82 -7.53
C VAL A 19 10.27 -6.33 -6.89
N GLU A 20 11.34 -7.12 -6.94
CA GLU A 20 12.65 -6.70 -6.41
C GLU A 20 13.18 -5.47 -7.16
N GLU A 21 13.12 -5.46 -8.49
CA GLU A 21 13.66 -4.37 -9.29
C GLU A 21 12.85 -3.08 -9.13
N PHE A 22 11.52 -3.13 -9.24
CA PHE A 22 10.65 -1.98 -9.03
C PHE A 22 10.65 -1.51 -7.56
N GLY A 23 10.70 -2.45 -6.61
CA GLY A 23 10.79 -2.14 -5.18
C GLY A 23 12.13 -1.51 -4.77
N THR A 24 13.19 -1.68 -5.57
CA THR A 24 14.50 -1.06 -5.33
C THR A 24 14.64 0.29 -6.02
N HIS A 25 14.22 0.40 -7.27
CA HIS A 25 14.51 1.54 -8.15
C HIS A 25 13.28 2.39 -8.51
N GLY A 26 12.09 1.99 -8.06
CA GLY A 26 10.82 2.60 -8.46
C GLY A 26 10.48 2.32 -9.93
N TYR A 27 9.32 2.82 -10.37
CA TYR A 27 8.87 2.63 -11.74
C TYR A 27 9.82 3.26 -12.77
N GLU A 28 10.25 4.51 -12.55
CA GLU A 28 11.07 5.26 -13.52
C GLU A 28 12.52 4.70 -13.59
N GLY A 29 13.10 4.30 -12.45
CA GLY A 29 14.48 3.82 -12.39
C GLY A 29 14.67 2.36 -12.82
N ALA A 30 13.63 1.53 -12.74
CA ALA A 30 13.68 0.13 -13.14
C ALA A 30 13.53 -0.05 -14.65
N THR A 31 14.22 -1.03 -15.21
CA THR A 31 14.10 -1.40 -16.63
C THR A 31 13.94 -2.90 -16.83
N VAL A 32 13.20 -3.31 -17.87
CA VAL A 32 13.07 -4.74 -18.24
C VAL A 32 14.43 -5.38 -18.52
N ASN A 33 15.40 -4.62 -19.04
CA ASN A 33 16.75 -5.15 -19.29
C ASN A 33 17.48 -5.49 -17.97
N GLN A 34 17.34 -4.65 -16.93
CA GLN A 34 17.92 -4.92 -15.61
C GLN A 34 17.30 -6.16 -14.98
N ILE A 35 15.96 -6.30 -15.04
CA ILE A 35 15.25 -7.52 -14.59
C ILE A 35 15.82 -8.76 -15.29
N CYS A 36 15.98 -8.71 -16.64
CA CYS A 36 16.52 -9.79 -17.42
C CYS A 36 17.94 -10.19 -16.99
N GLN A 37 18.84 -9.20 -16.84
CA GLN A 37 20.23 -9.42 -16.51
C GLN A 37 20.43 -9.97 -15.09
N LYS A 38 19.77 -9.34 -14.12
CA LYS A 38 19.92 -9.68 -12.70
C LYS A 38 19.38 -11.07 -12.36
N HIS A 39 18.26 -11.47 -12.98
CA HIS A 39 17.58 -12.71 -12.65
C HIS A 39 17.72 -13.81 -13.72
N ASN A 40 18.56 -13.58 -14.73
CA ASN A 40 18.78 -14.50 -15.84
C ASN A 40 17.47 -14.94 -16.52
N ILE A 41 16.62 -13.95 -16.85
CA ILE A 41 15.35 -14.12 -17.53
C ILE A 41 15.48 -13.55 -18.94
N SER A 42 15.07 -14.29 -19.97
CA SER A 42 15.11 -13.77 -21.33
C SER A 42 14.04 -12.69 -21.55
N LYS A 43 14.38 -11.63 -22.29
CA LYS A 43 13.46 -10.55 -22.63
C LYS A 43 12.20 -11.05 -23.35
N GLY A 44 12.37 -12.03 -24.24
CA GLY A 44 11.24 -12.67 -24.94
C GLY A 44 10.28 -13.38 -23.99
N LEU A 45 10.79 -13.97 -22.89
CA LEU A 45 9.96 -14.62 -21.89
C LEU A 45 9.12 -13.62 -21.10
N ILE A 46 9.68 -12.43 -20.78
CA ILE A 46 8.91 -11.35 -20.12
C ILE A 46 7.78 -10.89 -21.04
N TYR A 47 8.08 -10.55 -22.30
CA TYR A 47 7.07 -10.05 -23.25
C TYR A 47 6.10 -11.12 -23.76
N HIS A 48 6.38 -12.39 -23.52
CA HIS A 48 5.40 -13.45 -23.73
C HIS A 48 4.32 -13.49 -22.63
N ASN A 49 4.65 -13.04 -21.42
CA ASN A 49 3.75 -13.07 -20.25
C ASN A 49 3.14 -11.71 -19.90
N PHE A 50 3.79 -10.62 -20.27
CA PHE A 50 3.37 -9.24 -19.98
C PHE A 50 3.55 -8.38 -21.24
N GLU A 51 2.55 -7.62 -21.59
CA GLU A 51 2.51 -6.81 -22.81
C GLU A 51 3.62 -5.74 -22.84
N ASN A 52 3.83 -5.10 -21.69
CA ASN A 52 4.79 -4.00 -21.56
C ASN A 52 5.25 -3.85 -20.08
N LYS A 53 6.11 -2.85 -19.83
CA LYS A 53 6.62 -2.53 -18.49
C LYS A 53 5.49 -2.09 -17.56
N ASP A 54 4.50 -1.37 -18.09
CA ASP A 54 3.39 -0.83 -17.30
C ASP A 54 2.52 -1.97 -16.76
N GLU A 55 2.16 -2.94 -17.59
CA GLU A 55 1.42 -4.12 -17.15
C GLU A 55 2.19 -4.91 -16.10
N LEU A 56 3.48 -5.12 -16.31
CA LEU A 56 4.34 -5.81 -15.35
C LEU A 56 4.38 -5.06 -14.01
N TYR A 57 4.53 -3.73 -14.03
CA TYR A 57 4.51 -2.91 -12.82
C TYR A 57 3.17 -2.98 -12.10
N VAL A 58 2.06 -2.85 -12.83
CA VAL A 58 0.71 -2.94 -12.25
C VAL A 58 0.48 -4.31 -11.59
N CYS A 59 0.99 -5.39 -12.20
CA CYS A 59 0.92 -6.72 -11.57
C CYS A 59 1.77 -6.81 -10.30
N CYS A 60 2.93 -6.14 -10.22
CA CYS A 60 3.75 -6.08 -9.01
C CYS A 60 3.04 -5.29 -7.89
N VAL A 61 2.36 -4.19 -8.22
CA VAL A 61 1.56 -3.43 -7.24
C VAL A 61 0.37 -4.25 -6.75
N ASP A 62 -0.31 -4.97 -7.65
CA ASP A 62 -1.43 -5.86 -7.32
C ASP A 62 -1.01 -6.97 -6.35
N GLU A 63 0.15 -7.58 -6.61
CA GLU A 63 0.78 -8.57 -5.73
C GLU A 63 1.08 -7.97 -4.35
N ALA A 64 1.75 -6.81 -4.29
CA ALA A 64 2.11 -6.16 -3.04
C ALA A 64 0.88 -5.82 -2.19
N VAL A 65 -0.19 -5.30 -2.80
CA VAL A 65 -1.45 -5.01 -2.11
C VAL A 65 -2.15 -6.30 -1.65
N THR A 66 -2.10 -7.36 -2.45
CA THR A 66 -2.68 -8.66 -2.11
C THR A 66 -1.97 -9.27 -0.90
N GLU A 67 -0.64 -9.28 -0.90
CA GLU A 67 0.18 -9.77 0.21
C GLU A 67 -0.05 -8.94 1.49
N PHE A 68 -0.11 -7.62 1.38
CA PHE A 68 -0.46 -6.76 2.51
C PHE A 68 -1.82 -7.12 3.12
N ILE A 69 -2.86 -7.23 2.30
CA ILE A 69 -4.21 -7.56 2.76
C ILE A 69 -4.24 -8.96 3.38
N SER A 70 -3.59 -9.94 2.76
CA SER A 70 -3.51 -11.33 3.25
C SER A 70 -2.81 -11.38 4.62
N TYR A 71 -1.66 -10.72 4.76
CA TYR A 71 -0.95 -10.61 6.03
C TYR A 71 -1.81 -9.97 7.12
N MET A 72 -2.48 -8.89 6.80
CA MET A 72 -3.33 -8.19 7.77
C MET A 72 -4.57 -9.01 8.15
N GLN A 73 -5.10 -9.85 7.26
CA GLN A 73 -6.25 -10.72 7.54
C GLN A 73 -5.95 -11.88 8.48
N GLU A 74 -4.68 -12.20 8.72
CA GLU A 74 -4.28 -13.18 9.75
C GLU A 74 -4.57 -12.71 11.18
N TYR A 75 -4.87 -11.42 11.37
CA TYR A 75 -5.10 -10.80 12.67
C TYR A 75 -6.55 -10.35 12.84
N GLU A 76 -7.08 -10.54 14.03
CA GLU A 76 -8.37 -9.94 14.43
C GLU A 76 -8.14 -8.55 15.02
N PHE A 77 -8.47 -7.52 14.23
CA PHE A 77 -8.46 -6.13 14.69
C PHE A 77 -9.79 -5.79 15.34
N THR A 78 -9.85 -5.96 16.68
CA THR A 78 -11.12 -5.88 17.38
C THR A 78 -11.43 -4.52 17.99
N SER A 79 -10.49 -3.82 18.60
CA SER A 79 -10.74 -2.52 19.25
C SER A 79 -9.48 -1.68 19.41
N ASP A 80 -8.31 -2.27 19.24
CA ASP A 80 -7.04 -1.60 19.45
C ASP A 80 -6.44 -1.17 18.08
N PHE A 81 -6.64 0.11 17.78
CA PHE A 81 -6.07 0.69 16.58
C PHE A 81 -4.52 0.68 16.60
N LYS A 82 -3.91 0.72 17.78
CA LYS A 82 -2.45 0.63 17.93
C LYS A 82 -1.95 -0.73 17.47
N PHE A 83 -2.69 -1.81 17.78
CA PHE A 83 -2.35 -3.15 17.30
C PHE A 83 -2.39 -3.22 15.76
N TYR A 84 -3.39 -2.60 15.13
CA TYR A 84 -3.45 -2.49 13.67
C TYR A 84 -2.22 -1.76 13.11
N MET A 85 -1.86 -0.60 13.66
CA MET A 85 -0.68 0.15 13.22
C MET A 85 0.64 -0.62 13.43
N GLN A 86 0.78 -1.32 14.56
CA GLN A 86 1.95 -2.19 14.80
C GLN A 86 2.10 -3.27 13.74
N LYS A 87 0.99 -3.92 13.32
CA LYS A 87 1.03 -4.95 12.29
C LYS A 87 1.31 -4.37 10.91
N ARG A 88 0.79 -3.18 10.60
CA ARG A 88 1.13 -2.43 9.39
C ARG A 88 2.63 -2.14 9.31
N CYS A 89 3.17 -1.53 10.36
CA CYS A 89 4.61 -1.23 10.43
C CYS A 89 5.46 -2.49 10.30
N ALA A 90 5.09 -3.57 10.99
CA ALA A 90 5.79 -4.85 10.91
C ALA A 90 5.79 -5.42 9.48
N PHE A 91 4.66 -5.35 8.76
CA PHE A 91 4.61 -5.76 7.35
C PHE A 91 5.59 -4.95 6.50
N PHE A 92 5.56 -3.63 6.63
CA PHE A 92 6.41 -2.74 5.83
C PHE A 92 7.91 -2.92 6.14
N GLU A 93 8.26 -3.26 7.36
CA GLU A 93 9.64 -3.57 7.77
C GLU A 93 10.12 -4.92 7.19
N ILE A 94 9.27 -5.94 7.22
CA ILE A 94 9.59 -7.30 6.74
C ILE A 94 9.63 -7.37 5.21
N HIS A 95 8.79 -6.57 4.53
CA HIS A 95 8.60 -6.60 3.08
C HIS A 95 8.99 -5.27 2.40
N PRO A 96 10.27 -4.87 2.40
CA PRO A 96 10.68 -3.54 1.93
C PRO A 96 10.37 -3.26 0.46
N TYR A 97 10.40 -4.27 -0.42
CA TYR A 97 10.05 -4.11 -1.83
C TYR A 97 8.54 -3.88 -2.03
N TYR A 98 7.70 -4.62 -1.32
CA TYR A 98 6.26 -4.41 -1.34
C TYR A 98 5.89 -3.05 -0.74
N SER A 99 6.59 -2.64 0.33
CA SER A 99 6.40 -1.33 0.94
C SER A 99 6.67 -0.21 -0.06
N HIS A 100 7.79 -0.28 -0.76
CA HIS A 100 8.12 0.69 -1.79
C HIS A 100 7.07 0.73 -2.90
N LEU A 101 6.61 -0.43 -3.39
CA LEU A 101 5.57 -0.51 -4.41
C LEU A 101 4.25 0.13 -3.94
N ILE A 102 3.78 -0.23 -2.73
CA ILE A 102 2.54 0.30 -2.16
C ILE A 102 2.63 1.82 -1.97
N PHE A 103 3.71 2.34 -1.38
CA PHE A 103 3.84 3.77 -1.14
C PHE A 103 4.08 4.57 -2.41
N SER A 104 4.87 4.07 -3.36
CA SER A 104 5.01 4.69 -4.69
C SER A 104 3.67 4.81 -5.39
N PHE A 105 2.82 3.80 -5.24
CA PHE A 105 1.49 3.75 -5.81
C PHE A 105 0.50 4.71 -5.08
N ILE A 106 0.47 4.70 -3.73
CA ILE A 106 -0.42 5.56 -2.93
C ILE A 106 -0.11 7.04 -3.16
N LEU A 107 1.18 7.38 -3.30
CA LEU A 107 1.67 8.75 -3.44
C LEU A 107 1.77 9.22 -4.90
N SER A 108 1.50 8.36 -5.89
CA SER A 108 1.51 8.74 -7.30
C SER A 108 0.22 9.45 -7.72
N ASP A 109 0.34 10.38 -8.68
CA ASP A 109 -0.82 10.92 -9.38
C ASP A 109 -1.42 9.85 -10.31
N ASP A 110 -2.68 9.51 -10.10
CA ASP A 110 -3.40 8.39 -10.74
C ASP A 110 -3.58 8.52 -12.26
N GLU A 111 -3.25 9.66 -12.86
CA GLU A 111 -3.50 9.93 -14.30
C GLU A 111 -2.66 9.08 -15.25
N LYS A 112 -1.53 8.54 -14.78
CA LYS A 112 -0.58 7.78 -15.62
C LYS A 112 -0.96 6.32 -15.86
N PHE A 113 -1.80 5.73 -15.02
CA PHE A 113 -2.05 4.29 -15.03
C PHE A 113 -3.52 3.93 -15.30
N SER A 114 -3.70 2.74 -15.86
CA SER A 114 -4.97 2.19 -16.34
C SER A 114 -6.06 2.06 -15.27
N GLN A 115 -7.29 1.76 -15.71
CA GLN A 115 -8.44 1.40 -14.87
C GLN A 115 -8.08 0.35 -13.78
N LYS A 116 -7.17 -0.59 -14.08
CA LYS A 116 -6.74 -1.63 -13.15
C LYS A 116 -6.06 -1.05 -11.89
N VAL A 117 -5.31 0.04 -12.05
CA VAL A 117 -4.68 0.75 -10.92
C VAL A 117 -5.73 1.35 -9.98
N LYS A 118 -6.80 1.92 -10.52
CA LYS A 118 -7.92 2.44 -9.74
C LYS A 118 -8.63 1.34 -8.95
N GLU A 119 -8.75 0.15 -9.53
CA GLU A 119 -9.34 -1.02 -8.87
C GLU A 119 -8.47 -1.51 -7.71
N ILE A 120 -7.14 -1.56 -7.88
CA ILE A 120 -6.18 -1.93 -6.83
C ILE A 120 -6.24 -0.92 -5.69
N LYS A 121 -6.24 0.38 -6.00
CA LYS A 121 -6.34 1.47 -5.00
C LYS A 121 -7.65 1.37 -4.22
N ASN A 122 -8.76 1.21 -4.92
CA ASN A 122 -10.06 1.05 -4.27
C ASN A 122 -10.09 -0.18 -3.33
N ARG A 123 -9.48 -1.30 -3.72
CA ARG A 123 -9.38 -2.50 -2.88
C ARG A 123 -8.58 -2.23 -1.60
N PHE A 124 -7.45 -1.55 -1.72
CA PHE A 124 -6.62 -1.14 -0.58
C PHE A 124 -7.36 -0.17 0.34
N ASP A 125 -7.99 0.86 -0.21
CA ASP A 125 -8.74 1.87 0.54
C ASP A 125 -9.97 1.27 1.24
N VAL A 126 -10.71 0.41 0.57
CA VAL A 126 -11.86 -0.31 1.15
C VAL A 126 -11.41 -1.20 2.32
N PHE A 127 -10.28 -1.90 2.17
CA PHE A 127 -9.73 -2.72 3.25
C PHE A 127 -9.42 -1.87 4.49
N ASN A 128 -8.62 -0.80 4.34
CA ASN A 128 -8.25 0.08 5.45
C ASN A 128 -9.48 0.76 6.08
N ARG A 129 -10.42 1.23 5.27
CA ARG A 129 -11.68 1.80 5.74
C ARG A 129 -12.49 0.82 6.58
N ASN A 130 -12.57 -0.43 6.17
CA ASN A 130 -13.31 -1.46 6.91
C ASN A 130 -12.68 -1.74 8.29
N ILE A 131 -11.35 -1.71 8.40
CA ILE A 131 -10.66 -1.80 9.70
C ILE A 131 -11.03 -0.61 10.58
N TYR A 132 -10.94 0.62 10.04
CA TYR A 132 -11.31 1.83 10.77
C TYR A 132 -12.76 1.79 11.26
N MET A 133 -13.69 1.36 10.42
CA MET A 133 -15.10 1.25 10.79
C MET A 133 -15.36 0.23 11.89
N ARG A 134 -14.63 -0.88 11.93
CA ARG A 134 -14.72 -1.85 13.04
C ARG A 134 -14.29 -1.25 14.38
N VAL A 135 -13.31 -0.35 14.37
CA VAL A 135 -12.89 0.38 15.58
C VAL A 135 -13.98 1.37 15.97
N ILE A 136 -14.49 2.17 15.05
CA ILE A 136 -15.58 3.14 15.28
C ILE A 136 -16.84 2.47 15.86
N ASP A 137 -17.23 1.32 15.34
CA ASP A 137 -18.43 0.59 15.78
C ASP A 137 -18.36 0.12 17.26
N ARG A 138 -17.20 0.22 17.90
CA ARG A 138 -16.97 -0.13 19.31
C ARG A 138 -16.78 1.06 20.22
N LEU A 139 -16.67 2.26 19.65
CA LEU A 139 -16.53 3.49 20.41
C LEU A 139 -17.90 4.13 20.68
N THR A 140 -18.02 4.78 21.82
CA THR A 140 -19.14 5.70 22.07
C THR A 140 -18.78 7.03 21.44
N LEU A 141 -19.42 7.37 20.34
CA LEU A 141 -19.20 8.65 19.67
C LEU A 141 -19.79 9.80 20.50
N ARG A 142 -19.15 10.96 20.43
CA ARG A 142 -19.64 12.18 21.09
C ARG A 142 -21.01 12.58 20.52
N SER A 143 -21.82 13.26 21.34
CA SER A 143 -23.09 13.84 20.90
C SER A 143 -22.88 14.73 19.67
N GLY A 144 -23.71 14.53 18.65
CA GLY A 144 -23.64 15.27 17.39
C GLY A 144 -22.64 14.75 16.36
N VAL A 145 -21.92 13.67 16.66
CA VAL A 145 -21.03 12.98 15.70
C VAL A 145 -21.66 11.69 15.23
N SER A 146 -21.94 11.58 13.95
CA SER A 146 -22.43 10.35 13.33
C SER A 146 -21.29 9.43 12.89
N ARG A 147 -21.62 8.17 12.60
CA ARG A 147 -20.71 7.20 12.01
C ARG A 147 -20.22 7.67 10.64
N GLU A 148 -21.09 8.30 9.89
CA GLU A 148 -20.81 8.87 8.58
C GLU A 148 -19.81 10.03 8.67
N ASP A 149 -19.97 10.92 9.66
CA ASP A 149 -19.02 12.01 9.94
C ASP A 149 -17.63 11.43 10.24
N ALA A 150 -17.54 10.44 11.13
CA ALA A 150 -16.28 9.82 11.48
C ALA A 150 -15.57 9.23 10.25
N LEU A 151 -16.32 8.57 9.35
CA LEU A 151 -15.78 8.02 8.10
C LEU A 151 -15.34 9.11 7.12
N GLN A 152 -16.11 10.18 7.01
CA GLN A 152 -15.77 11.32 6.14
C GLN A 152 -14.46 12.00 6.60
N TYR A 153 -14.32 12.25 7.90
CA TYR A 153 -13.10 12.83 8.47
C TYR A 153 -11.89 11.91 8.30
N TYR A 154 -12.04 10.60 8.50
CA TYR A 154 -10.99 9.64 8.22
C TYR A 154 -10.50 9.73 6.78
N THR A 155 -11.41 9.71 5.82
CA THR A 155 -11.09 9.76 4.39
C THR A 155 -10.40 11.07 4.02
N LEU A 156 -10.92 12.20 4.54
CA LEU A 156 -10.35 13.52 4.29
C LEU A 156 -8.91 13.62 4.80
N LEU A 157 -8.67 13.21 6.05
CA LEU A 157 -7.36 13.29 6.68
C LEU A 157 -6.34 12.34 6.04
N GLN A 158 -6.76 11.17 5.62
CA GLN A 158 -5.90 10.24 4.90
C GLN A 158 -5.47 10.82 3.53
N ASN A 159 -6.40 11.42 2.80
CA ASN A 159 -6.10 12.10 1.53
C ASN A 159 -5.17 13.30 1.74
N MET A 160 -5.39 14.10 2.78
CA MET A 160 -4.52 15.22 3.14
C MET A 160 -3.11 14.76 3.48
N LEU A 161 -2.96 13.68 4.28
CA LEU A 161 -1.66 13.11 4.63
C LEU A 161 -0.91 12.61 3.39
N ASN A 162 -1.58 11.85 2.53
CA ASN A 162 -0.99 11.35 1.29
C ASN A 162 -0.54 12.50 0.38
N SER A 163 -1.37 13.53 0.21
CA SER A 163 -1.03 14.71 -0.59
C SER A 163 0.15 15.50 -0.01
N TYR A 164 0.18 15.69 1.32
CA TYR A 164 1.27 16.37 2.00
C TYR A 164 2.60 15.64 1.79
N LEU A 165 2.62 14.33 1.97
CA LEU A 165 3.83 13.52 1.83
C LEU A 165 4.26 13.34 0.37
N SER A 166 3.32 13.33 -0.57
CA SER A 166 3.65 13.37 -2.01
C SER A 166 4.41 14.65 -2.39
N MET A 167 4.10 15.79 -1.76
CA MET A 167 4.84 17.04 -1.97
C MET A 167 6.23 17.02 -1.32
N ASP A 168 6.38 16.39 -0.16
CA ASP A 168 7.66 16.30 0.59
C ASP A 168 8.62 15.24 0.02
N ASN A 169 8.14 14.36 -0.85
CA ASN A 169 8.94 13.30 -1.52
C ASN A 169 10.08 13.85 -2.42
N LYS A 170 10.20 15.17 -2.55
CA LYS A 170 11.34 15.88 -3.19
C LYS A 170 12.52 16.11 -2.25
N SER A 171 12.40 15.71 -0.96
CA SER A 171 13.50 15.85 -0.01
C SER A 171 14.50 14.70 -0.13
N ASP A 172 15.78 14.95 0.14
CA ASP A 172 16.92 13.98 0.10
C ASP A 172 16.79 12.81 1.12
N LYS A 173 15.66 12.68 1.80
CA LYS A 173 15.40 11.59 2.74
C LYS A 173 15.03 10.34 1.98
N GLY A 174 15.77 9.27 2.18
CA GLY A 174 15.51 7.98 1.52
C GLY A 174 14.07 7.47 1.72
N PHE A 175 13.57 6.67 0.79
CA PHE A 175 12.17 6.22 0.73
C PHE A 175 11.70 5.47 2.00
N ALA A 176 12.59 4.71 2.66
CA ALA A 176 12.29 4.06 3.95
C ALA A 176 11.95 5.08 5.06
N SER A 177 12.62 6.24 5.07
CA SER A 177 12.30 7.33 6.01
C SER A 177 10.94 7.97 5.72
N LEU A 178 10.54 8.02 4.46
CA LEU A 178 9.22 8.50 4.05
C LEU A 178 8.11 7.57 4.56
N ILE A 179 8.27 6.26 4.41
CA ILE A 179 7.33 5.25 4.91
C ILE A 179 7.19 5.37 6.43
N ASP A 180 8.29 5.40 7.17
CA ASP A 180 8.27 5.54 8.64
C ASP A 180 7.58 6.84 9.08
N SER A 181 7.87 7.94 8.40
CA SER A 181 7.22 9.23 8.65
C SER A 181 5.73 9.20 8.37
N HIS A 182 5.32 8.53 7.28
CA HIS A 182 3.90 8.36 6.93
C HIS A 182 3.16 7.58 8.01
N GLU A 183 3.67 6.41 8.38
CA GLU A 183 2.99 5.52 9.34
C GLU A 183 2.91 6.17 10.73
N LYS A 184 3.95 6.85 11.19
CA LYS A 184 3.95 7.60 12.45
C LYS A 184 2.95 8.79 12.44
N SER A 185 2.86 9.47 11.30
CA SER A 185 1.91 10.57 11.14
C SER A 185 0.47 10.05 11.09
N LEU A 186 0.24 8.95 10.39
CA LEU A 186 -1.06 8.29 10.32
C LEU A 186 -1.52 7.82 11.70
N GLU A 187 -0.66 7.17 12.48
CA GLU A 187 -0.97 6.74 13.85
C GLU A 187 -1.42 7.91 14.72
N LYS A 188 -0.67 9.02 14.71
CA LYS A 188 -1.02 10.22 15.49
C LYS A 188 -2.33 10.86 15.05
N ILE A 189 -2.54 11.01 13.73
CA ILE A 189 -3.76 11.59 13.19
C ILE A 189 -4.97 10.76 13.61
N LEU A 190 -4.87 9.45 13.55
CA LEU A 190 -5.94 8.54 13.93
C LEU A 190 -6.18 8.54 15.43
N ASP A 191 -5.15 8.63 16.26
CA ASP A 191 -5.29 8.81 17.71
C ASP A 191 -6.05 10.11 18.02
N PHE A 192 -5.72 11.21 17.35
CA PHE A 192 -6.43 12.49 17.52
C PHE A 192 -7.89 12.47 17.07
N ILE A 193 -8.19 11.78 15.97
CA ILE A 193 -9.56 11.61 15.47
C ILE A 193 -10.40 10.79 16.47
N LEU A 194 -9.84 9.68 16.95
CA LEU A 194 -10.57 8.75 17.79
C LEU A 194 -10.75 9.24 19.22
N TYR A 195 -9.74 9.90 19.78
CA TYR A 195 -9.69 10.22 21.21
C TYR A 195 -9.65 11.74 21.51
N GLY A 196 -9.51 12.57 20.48
CA GLY A 196 -9.44 14.03 20.61
C GLY A 196 -8.04 14.54 20.96
N ILE A 197 -7.87 15.87 20.91
CA ILE A 197 -6.62 16.57 21.20
C ILE A 197 -6.57 17.06 22.65
N ALA A 198 -7.72 17.39 23.24
CA ALA A 198 -7.84 17.94 24.58
C ALA A 198 -8.66 17.00 25.48
N LYS A 199 -8.29 16.93 26.77
CA LYS A 199 -9.18 16.37 27.78
C LYS A 199 -10.36 17.30 27.98
N GLU A 200 -11.56 16.75 28.08
CA GLU A 200 -12.69 17.52 28.62
C GLU A 200 -12.30 17.94 30.07
N ASN A 201 -12.44 19.21 30.35
CA ASN A 201 -12.32 19.69 31.74
C ASN A 201 -13.63 19.27 32.46
N ASP A 202 -13.49 18.42 33.47
CA ASP A 202 -14.57 18.04 34.38
C ASP A 202 -15.16 19.28 35.07
#